data_173cf8252df007fb3502a7eac5b9417c
#
_entry.id   173cf8252df007fb3502a7eac5b9417c
#
_cell.length_a   1.000
_cell.length_b   1.000
_cell.length_c   1.000
_cell.angle_alpha   90.00
_cell.angle_beta   90.00
_cell.angle_gamma   90.00
#
_symmetry.space_group_name_H-M   'P 1'
#
loop_
_entity.id
_entity.type
_entity.pdbx_description
1 polymer ?
#
loop_
_entity_poly.entity_id
_entity_poly.type
_entity_poly.pdbx_seq_one_letter_code
_entity_poly.pdbx_strand_id
1 'polypeptide(L)'
;MSELRINNITNSGGNGGPVVAGVSTVSTSTFMVIPNGNTEVRSAGSGRGIMAGGAESLSSPYTISDRMQYITISTTGNSTDFGNLTLARYYVRGTASSTRGVFAGGTSPGPAVTDRIDYITISSQGGANDFGDMSINRNGVAAFGNETRGILAGGFTTPTNTQTSLMEFITIATTGDANDFGDLSVPKELNAGFASPTRGIIAGGGQSSTITNLTADIQFVTLATGGDSQRFGELRRLRFRLPGASNSTRGLTFGGRYPGQTGVDEIDFITIATEGNAQDFGDLTVANHESGALASSTRGINFGGETAPNSGALLNVIEYVQISTGGDAADFGDLAAVVGDDPAGCSDVHGGLG
;
A
#
# COMPACT_ATOMS: atom_id res chain seq x y z
N MET A 1 -18.52 24.17 -36.38
CA MET A 1 -17.21 24.08 -35.71
C MET A 1 -16.16 24.03 -36.81
N SER A 2 -15.17 24.93 -36.78
CA SER A 2 -14.07 24.92 -37.75
C SER A 2 -12.99 23.96 -37.25
N GLU A 3 -12.65 22.99 -38.06
CA GLU A 3 -11.58 22.03 -37.80
C GLU A 3 -10.28 22.54 -38.46
N LEU A 4 -9.20 22.67 -37.70
CA LEU A 4 -7.86 22.98 -38.19
C LEU A 4 -7.07 21.69 -38.33
N ARG A 5 -6.73 21.27 -39.54
CA ARG A 5 -5.89 20.11 -39.81
C ARG A 5 -4.48 20.56 -40.19
N ILE A 6 -3.50 20.20 -39.37
CA ILE A 6 -2.11 20.56 -39.57
C ILE A 6 -1.28 19.28 -39.55
N ASN A 7 -0.45 19.06 -40.57
CA ASN A 7 0.40 17.87 -40.67
C ASN A 7 1.67 17.96 -39.80
N ASN A 8 2.18 19.15 -39.56
CA ASN A 8 3.34 19.37 -38.72
C ASN A 8 3.24 20.70 -37.99
N ILE A 9 3.56 20.71 -36.71
CA ILE A 9 3.75 21.92 -35.89
C ILE A 9 5.15 21.87 -35.33
N THR A 10 5.99 22.82 -35.71
CA THR A 10 7.37 22.96 -35.22
C THR A 10 7.58 24.35 -34.63
N ASN A 11 8.65 24.50 -33.81
CA ASN A 11 9.10 25.84 -33.39
C ASN A 11 9.63 26.65 -34.60
N SER A 12 9.87 27.92 -34.44
CA SER A 12 10.33 28.79 -35.51
C SER A 12 11.71 28.39 -36.10
N GLY A 13 12.45 27.52 -35.44
CA GLY A 13 13.74 26.98 -35.94
C GLY A 13 13.61 25.64 -36.65
N GLY A 14 12.41 25.02 -36.74
CA GLY A 14 12.14 23.78 -37.44
C GLY A 14 12.69 22.49 -36.82
N ASN A 15 13.34 22.58 -35.67
CA ASN A 15 14.08 21.48 -35.03
C ASN A 15 13.56 21.06 -33.64
N GLY A 16 12.36 21.46 -33.31
CA GLY A 16 11.68 21.04 -32.07
C GLY A 16 10.18 21.34 -32.14
N GLY A 17 9.38 20.60 -31.36
CA GLY A 17 7.94 20.87 -31.25
C GLY A 17 7.63 22.18 -30.54
N PRO A 18 6.45 22.78 -30.77
CA PRO A 18 6.05 24.01 -30.09
C PRO A 18 5.90 23.77 -28.58
N VAL A 19 6.37 24.70 -27.80
CA VAL A 19 6.05 24.77 -26.36
C VAL A 19 4.80 25.61 -26.21
N VAL A 20 3.69 24.98 -25.90
CA VAL A 20 2.44 25.64 -25.55
C VAL A 20 2.30 25.56 -24.02
N ALA A 21 2.05 26.69 -23.36
CA ALA A 21 1.88 26.70 -21.90
C ALA A 21 0.81 25.68 -21.47
N GLY A 22 1.18 24.74 -20.61
CA GLY A 22 0.31 23.67 -20.17
C GLY A 22 0.27 22.40 -21.06
N VAL A 23 1.09 22.31 -22.11
CA VAL A 23 1.21 21.13 -22.97
C VAL A 23 2.65 20.63 -22.96
N SER A 24 2.85 19.35 -22.60
CA SER A 24 4.15 18.67 -22.74
C SER A 24 4.24 17.97 -24.08
N THR A 25 5.28 18.25 -24.86
CA THR A 25 5.61 17.51 -26.09
C THR A 25 6.66 16.45 -25.77
N VAL A 26 6.33 15.18 -26.02
CA VAL A 26 7.30 14.08 -25.93
C VAL A 26 7.96 13.91 -27.29
N SER A 27 9.25 14.15 -27.39
CA SER A 27 10.01 14.19 -28.65
C SER A 27 10.19 12.83 -29.35
N THR A 28 9.72 11.74 -28.75
CA THR A 28 9.94 10.36 -29.30
C THR A 28 8.66 9.56 -29.49
N SER A 29 7.48 10.13 -29.23
CA SER A 29 6.20 9.42 -29.47
C SER A 29 5.35 10.15 -30.51
N THR A 30 4.56 9.39 -31.25
CA THR A 30 3.59 9.87 -32.24
C THR A 30 2.34 10.48 -31.60
N PHE A 31 2.31 10.64 -30.29
CA PHE A 31 1.16 11.12 -29.56
C PHE A 31 1.45 12.46 -28.86
N MET A 32 0.57 13.42 -29.06
CA MET A 32 0.49 14.60 -28.20
C MET A 32 -0.51 14.31 -27.08
N VAL A 33 -0.05 14.25 -25.86
CA VAL A 33 -0.92 14.17 -24.69
C VAL A 33 -1.30 15.58 -24.29
N ILE A 34 -2.58 15.91 -24.38
CA ILE A 34 -3.12 17.18 -23.88
C ILE A 34 -3.41 16.99 -22.39
N PRO A 35 -2.79 17.75 -21.50
CA PRO A 35 -3.10 17.71 -20.09
C PRO A 35 -4.57 18.14 -19.86
N ASN A 36 -5.39 17.27 -19.37
CA ASN A 36 -6.77 17.58 -18.96
C ASN A 36 -6.88 17.89 -17.46
N GLY A 37 -5.89 18.57 -16.90
CA GLY A 37 -5.85 18.93 -15.49
C GLY A 37 -5.48 17.78 -14.54
N ASN A 38 -5.38 16.57 -15.06
CA ASN A 38 -5.00 15.37 -14.31
C ASN A 38 -3.92 14.60 -15.09
N THR A 39 -3.04 15.32 -15.72
CA THR A 39 -1.99 14.73 -16.54
C THR A 39 -0.89 14.20 -15.67
N GLU A 40 -0.94 12.96 -15.56
CA GLU A 40 0.21 12.17 -15.27
C GLU A 40 1.02 11.88 -16.53
N VAL A 41 1.76 12.87 -17.03
CA VAL A 41 3.08 12.53 -17.54
C VAL A 41 4.01 12.55 -16.32
N ARG A 42 3.75 11.67 -15.40
CA ARG A 42 4.80 11.18 -14.55
C ARG A 42 5.80 10.54 -15.50
N SER A 43 7.05 10.94 -15.42
CA SER A 43 8.10 10.03 -15.82
C SER A 43 7.66 8.71 -15.17
N ALA A 44 7.27 7.76 -16.02
CA ALA A 44 6.75 6.50 -15.54
C ALA A 44 7.75 6.05 -14.47
N GLY A 45 7.33 6.01 -13.22
CA GLY A 45 8.07 5.34 -12.21
C GLY A 45 8.42 3.99 -12.81
N SER A 46 9.49 3.38 -12.44
CA SER A 46 9.89 2.10 -13.04
C SER A 46 8.79 1.04 -12.98
N GLY A 47 7.64 1.37 -12.37
CA GLY A 47 6.54 0.48 -12.06
C GLY A 47 6.99 -0.59 -11.07
N ARG A 48 7.88 -0.20 -10.14
CA ARG A 48 8.38 -1.10 -9.12
C ARG A 48 7.43 -1.22 -7.95
N GLY A 49 7.12 -2.46 -7.61
CA GLY A 49 6.55 -2.83 -6.33
C GLY A 49 7.64 -3.35 -5.41
N ILE A 50 7.70 -2.83 -4.18
CA ILE A 50 8.65 -3.23 -3.14
C ILE A 50 7.88 -3.95 -2.04
N MET A 51 8.43 -5.09 -1.61
CA MET A 51 7.94 -5.94 -0.53
C MET A 51 9.01 -5.98 0.55
N ALA A 52 8.66 -5.78 1.82
CA ALA A 52 9.67 -5.60 2.87
C ALA A 52 9.26 -6.21 4.21
N GLY A 53 10.21 -6.81 4.92
CA GLY A 53 10.02 -7.37 6.26
C GLY A 53 9.13 -8.60 6.30
N GLY A 54 8.47 -8.84 7.44
CA GLY A 54 7.65 -10.02 7.70
C GLY A 54 8.43 -11.16 8.36
N ALA A 55 7.87 -12.37 8.40
CA ALA A 55 8.51 -13.56 8.91
C ALA A 55 8.81 -14.57 7.80
N GLU A 56 10.00 -15.15 7.82
CA GLU A 56 10.42 -16.23 6.90
C GLU A 56 10.20 -17.62 7.50
N SER A 57 9.92 -17.72 8.78
CA SER A 57 9.56 -18.96 9.47
C SER A 57 8.68 -18.69 10.67
N LEU A 58 7.58 -19.43 10.78
CA LEU A 58 6.65 -19.41 11.92
C LEU A 58 6.94 -20.51 12.94
N SER A 59 7.84 -21.45 12.62
CA SER A 59 8.28 -22.49 13.51
C SER A 59 9.57 -22.11 14.24
N SER A 60 9.88 -22.84 15.30
CA SER A 60 11.14 -22.59 16.05
C SER A 60 12.37 -23.10 15.27
N PRO A 61 13.37 -22.22 15.02
CA PRO A 61 13.42 -20.82 15.43
C PRO A 61 12.53 -19.91 14.55
N TYR A 62 11.70 -19.10 15.17
CA TYR A 62 10.93 -18.06 14.50
C TYR A 62 11.88 -17.04 13.88
N THR A 63 11.78 -16.81 12.59
CA THR A 63 12.73 -15.97 11.85
C THR A 63 12.02 -14.74 11.29
N ILE A 64 12.37 -13.58 11.82
CA ILE A 64 11.90 -12.27 11.35
C ILE A 64 12.88 -11.77 10.29
N SER A 65 12.34 -11.23 9.20
CA SER A 65 13.11 -10.78 8.05
C SER A 65 13.32 -9.26 8.04
N ASP A 66 14.51 -8.84 7.62
CA ASP A 66 14.79 -7.47 7.18
C ASP A 66 14.80 -7.34 5.65
N ARG A 67 14.63 -8.46 4.95
CA ARG A 67 14.72 -8.53 3.49
C ARG A 67 13.72 -7.62 2.81
N MET A 68 14.19 -6.96 1.76
CA MET A 68 13.34 -6.30 0.77
C MET A 68 13.47 -7.00 -0.57
N GLN A 69 12.34 -7.18 -1.25
CA GLN A 69 12.26 -7.77 -2.59
C GLN A 69 11.48 -6.81 -3.51
N TYR A 70 11.68 -6.89 -4.81
CA TYR A 70 10.92 -6.08 -5.76
C TYR A 70 10.44 -6.86 -6.97
N ILE A 71 9.39 -6.33 -7.59
CA ILE A 71 8.85 -6.77 -8.88
C ILE A 71 8.70 -5.57 -9.81
N THR A 72 8.61 -5.83 -11.11
CA THR A 72 8.12 -4.86 -12.10
C THR A 72 6.63 -5.16 -12.32
N ILE A 73 5.73 -4.31 -11.83
CA ILE A 73 4.29 -4.59 -11.75
C ILE A 73 3.65 -4.86 -13.13
N SER A 74 4.16 -4.23 -14.18
CA SER A 74 3.63 -4.40 -15.54
C SER A 74 3.95 -5.76 -16.18
N THR A 75 4.92 -6.50 -15.65
CA THR A 75 5.43 -7.76 -16.24
C THR A 75 5.41 -8.85 -15.19
N THR A 76 4.68 -9.95 -15.43
CA THR A 76 4.65 -11.11 -14.54
C THR A 76 6.03 -11.75 -14.43
N GLY A 77 6.33 -12.30 -13.26
CA GLY A 77 7.60 -12.97 -12.96
C GLY A 77 7.91 -12.91 -11.46
N ASN A 78 8.93 -13.65 -11.07
CA ASN A 78 9.34 -13.77 -9.68
C ASN A 78 9.96 -12.46 -9.16
N SER A 79 9.87 -12.26 -7.85
CA SER A 79 10.55 -11.14 -7.19
C SER A 79 12.07 -11.31 -7.23
N THR A 80 12.76 -10.21 -7.08
CA THR A 80 14.22 -10.14 -7.02
C THR A 80 14.63 -9.41 -5.74
N ASP A 81 15.80 -9.74 -5.20
CA ASP A 81 16.37 -9.07 -4.05
C ASP A 81 16.53 -7.56 -4.31
N PHE A 82 16.13 -6.74 -3.34
CA PHE A 82 16.29 -5.28 -3.37
C PHE A 82 17.34 -4.79 -2.39
N GLY A 83 17.43 -5.39 -1.22
CA GLY A 83 18.27 -5.01 -0.10
C GLY A 83 17.60 -5.32 1.24
N ASN A 84 17.98 -4.62 2.31
CA ASN A 84 17.46 -4.89 3.64
C ASN A 84 16.93 -3.62 4.33
N LEU A 85 15.92 -3.77 5.19
CA LEU A 85 15.51 -2.78 6.17
C LEU A 85 16.67 -2.53 7.17
N THR A 86 16.62 -1.42 7.89
CA THR A 86 17.61 -1.15 8.96
C THR A 86 17.46 -2.10 10.15
N LEU A 87 16.29 -2.72 10.31
CA LEU A 87 15.96 -3.65 11.39
C LEU A 87 14.96 -4.70 10.88
N ALA A 88 15.19 -5.98 11.19
CA ALA A 88 14.22 -7.05 10.91
C ALA A 88 12.92 -6.83 11.69
N ARG A 89 11.78 -6.83 10.98
CA ARG A 89 10.46 -6.52 11.57
C ARG A 89 9.33 -7.23 10.83
N TYR A 90 8.30 -7.63 11.56
CA TYR A 90 7.01 -8.07 11.04
C TYR A 90 5.90 -7.11 11.49
N TYR A 91 4.69 -7.18 10.95
CA TYR A 91 3.62 -6.18 11.09
C TYR A 91 4.08 -4.77 10.72
N VAL A 92 5.03 -4.67 9.79
CA VAL A 92 5.50 -3.42 9.21
C VAL A 92 4.56 -2.99 8.08
N ARG A 93 4.40 -1.69 7.86
CA ARG A 93 3.56 -1.16 6.77
C ARG A 93 4.30 -0.17 5.91
N GLY A 94 3.93 -0.13 4.64
CA GLY A 94 4.58 0.68 3.63
C GLY A 94 3.68 1.71 2.97
N THR A 95 4.27 2.86 2.64
CA THR A 95 3.70 3.89 1.78
C THR A 95 4.81 4.46 0.89
N ALA A 96 4.46 5.23 -0.14
CA ALA A 96 5.48 5.75 -1.04
C ALA A 96 5.08 7.08 -1.70
N SER A 97 6.09 7.80 -2.20
CA SER A 97 5.98 8.72 -3.32
C SER A 97 6.42 8.03 -4.61
N SER A 98 6.43 8.74 -5.71
CA SER A 98 6.97 8.23 -7.00
C SER A 98 8.47 7.90 -6.95
N THR A 99 9.20 8.31 -5.92
CA THR A 99 10.66 8.12 -5.83
C THR A 99 11.11 7.42 -4.55
N ARG A 100 10.36 7.58 -3.46
CA ARG A 100 10.76 7.11 -2.13
C ARG A 100 9.72 6.16 -1.55
N GLY A 101 10.15 4.96 -1.16
CA GLY A 101 9.37 4.03 -0.33
C GLY A 101 9.68 4.26 1.15
N VAL A 102 8.66 4.18 2.00
CA VAL A 102 8.78 4.37 3.45
C VAL A 102 8.12 3.20 4.17
N PHE A 103 8.77 2.69 5.22
CA PHE A 103 8.33 1.53 6.00
C PHE A 103 8.31 1.88 7.47
N ALA A 104 7.15 1.74 8.12
CA ALA A 104 6.93 2.24 9.46
C ALA A 104 6.48 1.16 10.46
N GLY A 105 6.93 1.30 11.69
CA GLY A 105 6.55 0.49 12.84
C GLY A 105 6.94 -0.97 12.72
N GLY A 106 6.17 -1.82 13.36
CA GLY A 106 6.36 -3.26 13.37
C GLY A 106 6.94 -3.79 14.67
N THR A 107 7.21 -5.09 14.68
CA THR A 107 7.77 -5.81 15.83
C THR A 107 9.08 -6.45 15.44
N SER A 108 10.13 -6.16 16.19
CA SER A 108 11.49 -6.69 16.01
C SER A 108 11.72 -7.97 16.82
N PRO A 109 12.84 -8.68 16.61
CA PRO A 109 13.22 -9.83 17.43
C PRO A 109 13.24 -9.49 18.92
N GLY A 110 12.72 -10.41 19.77
CA GLY A 110 12.60 -10.19 21.23
C GLY A 110 11.30 -9.52 21.66
N PRO A 111 10.23 -9.70 20.93
CA PRO A 111 8.96 -9.04 20.63
C PRO A 111 8.88 -7.56 21.04
N ALA A 112 9.83 -6.77 20.59
CA ALA A 112 9.86 -5.33 20.84
C ALA A 112 9.14 -4.58 19.71
N VAL A 113 8.00 -3.96 20.01
CA VAL A 113 7.31 -3.04 19.10
C VAL A 113 8.15 -1.77 18.98
N THR A 114 8.30 -1.26 17.76
CA THR A 114 9.16 -0.11 17.45
C THR A 114 8.37 1.05 16.83
N ASP A 115 8.87 2.26 17.02
CA ASP A 115 8.43 3.50 16.37
C ASP A 115 9.18 3.82 15.09
N ARG A 116 10.21 3.04 14.75
CA ARG A 116 11.12 3.29 13.63
C ARG A 116 10.42 3.43 12.30
N ILE A 117 10.87 4.43 11.53
CA ILE A 117 10.51 4.62 10.13
C ILE A 117 11.77 4.52 9.28
N ASP A 118 11.76 3.62 8.30
CA ASP A 118 12.84 3.47 7.31
C ASP A 118 12.41 4.01 5.95
N TYR A 119 13.38 4.41 5.11
CA TYR A 119 13.11 4.77 3.72
C TYR A 119 14.13 4.22 2.74
N ILE A 120 13.70 4.09 1.49
CA ILE A 120 14.51 3.71 0.34
C ILE A 120 14.30 4.67 -0.83
N THR A 121 15.23 4.69 -1.76
CA THR A 121 15.01 5.24 -3.10
C THR A 121 14.57 4.09 -4.02
N ILE A 122 13.32 4.11 -4.51
CA ILE A 122 12.72 2.97 -5.23
C ILE A 122 13.47 2.64 -6.54
N SER A 123 14.02 3.63 -7.22
CA SER A 123 14.74 3.44 -8.50
C SER A 123 16.10 2.75 -8.36
N SER A 124 16.70 2.71 -7.17
CA SER A 124 18.01 2.13 -6.93
C SER A 124 17.97 1.08 -5.83
N GLN A 125 18.44 -0.13 -6.13
CA GLN A 125 18.58 -1.20 -5.13
C GLN A 125 19.58 -0.80 -4.05
N GLY A 126 19.34 -1.28 -2.83
CA GLY A 126 20.21 -1.05 -1.68
C GLY A 126 19.46 -1.17 -0.37
N GLY A 127 20.20 -1.09 0.74
CA GLY A 127 19.62 -1.08 2.07
C GLY A 127 18.81 0.19 2.36
N ALA A 128 17.85 0.08 3.27
CA ALA A 128 17.09 1.20 3.76
C ALA A 128 17.95 2.13 4.64
N ASN A 129 17.50 3.35 4.76
CA ASN A 129 18.09 4.36 5.65
C ASN A 129 17.05 4.77 6.70
N ASP A 130 17.54 5.28 7.81
CA ASP A 130 16.70 5.85 8.85
C ASP A 130 15.97 7.11 8.32
N PHE A 131 14.65 7.15 8.53
CA PHE A 131 13.82 8.30 8.15
C PHE A 131 13.52 9.20 9.35
N GLY A 132 13.30 8.63 10.52
CA GLY A 132 12.83 9.21 11.76
C GLY A 132 11.92 8.23 12.50
N ASP A 133 11.14 8.72 13.46
CA ASP A 133 10.33 7.87 14.32
C ASP A 133 8.85 8.31 14.36
N MET A 134 7.94 7.38 14.66
CA MET A 134 6.59 7.68 15.13
C MET A 134 6.65 8.22 16.57
N SER A 135 5.64 8.94 17.00
CA SER A 135 5.61 9.47 18.40
C SER A 135 5.50 8.39 19.48
N ILE A 136 5.03 7.20 19.11
CA ILE A 136 4.91 6.04 20.00
C ILE A 136 5.20 4.74 19.25
N ASN A 137 5.70 3.74 19.96
CA ASN A 137 5.93 2.40 19.42
C ASN A 137 4.62 1.74 19.00
N ARG A 138 4.48 1.37 17.72
CA ARG A 138 3.27 0.73 17.15
C ARG A 138 3.60 -0.31 16.10
N ASN A 139 2.78 -1.35 16.05
CA ASN A 139 2.75 -2.30 14.96
C ASN A 139 1.34 -2.40 14.35
N GLY A 140 1.20 -3.06 13.20
CA GLY A 140 -0.11 -3.29 12.58
C GLY A 140 -0.89 -2.02 12.24
N VAL A 141 -0.20 -0.91 12.00
CA VAL A 141 -0.81 0.35 11.53
C VAL A 141 -1.40 0.18 10.13
N ALA A 142 -2.35 1.01 9.71
CA ALA A 142 -2.60 1.23 8.29
C ALA A 142 -1.62 2.27 7.78
N ALA A 143 -0.95 2.02 6.64
CA ALA A 143 -0.10 3.00 5.98
C ALA A 143 -0.62 3.29 4.57
N PHE A 144 -0.74 4.56 4.23
CA PHE A 144 -1.20 5.02 2.93
C PHE A 144 -0.76 6.48 2.71
N GLY A 145 -0.86 6.97 1.51
CA GLY A 145 -0.44 8.35 1.27
C GLY A 145 -0.59 8.79 -0.17
N ASN A 146 -0.09 9.98 -0.44
CA ASN A 146 0.06 10.55 -1.77
C ASN A 146 1.52 10.94 -2.03
N GLU A 147 1.77 11.67 -3.10
CA GLU A 147 3.14 12.09 -3.48
C GLU A 147 3.91 12.84 -2.37
N THR A 148 3.20 13.52 -1.47
CA THR A 148 3.83 14.39 -0.47
C THR A 148 3.72 13.87 0.96
N ARG A 149 2.60 13.23 1.30
CA ARG A 149 2.29 12.78 2.67
C ARG A 149 2.10 11.28 2.75
N GLY A 150 2.75 10.66 3.72
CA GLY A 150 2.43 9.33 4.22
C GLY A 150 1.66 9.43 5.53
N ILE A 151 0.58 8.67 5.68
CA ILE A 151 -0.25 8.60 6.88
C ILE A 151 -0.07 7.24 7.53
N LEU A 152 0.06 7.23 8.86
CA LEU A 152 0.20 6.05 9.71
C LEU A 152 -0.95 6.05 10.71
N ALA A 153 -1.92 5.16 10.54
CA ALA A 153 -3.19 5.20 11.27
C ALA A 153 -3.42 3.98 12.16
N GLY A 154 -3.78 4.21 13.41
CA GLY A 154 -4.08 3.18 14.41
C GLY A 154 -2.86 2.35 14.80
N GLY A 155 -3.07 1.07 15.00
CA GLY A 155 -2.06 0.10 15.38
C GLY A 155 -2.15 -0.32 16.85
N PHE A 156 -1.31 -1.29 17.21
CA PHE A 156 -1.17 -1.81 18.56
C PHE A 156 0.07 -1.21 19.24
N THR A 157 -0.08 -0.74 20.46
CA THR A 157 0.97 -0.03 21.20
C THR A 157 1.51 -0.86 22.36
N THR A 158 2.79 -0.66 22.67
CA THR A 158 3.43 -1.16 23.91
C THR A 158 4.03 0.02 24.68
N PRO A 159 4.09 -0.02 26.02
CA PRO A 159 3.76 -1.12 26.93
C PRO A 159 2.28 -1.21 27.34
N THR A 160 1.41 -0.35 26.84
CA THR A 160 -0.02 -0.34 27.25
C THR A 160 -0.80 -1.56 26.74
N ASN A 161 -0.27 -2.25 25.71
CA ASN A 161 -0.91 -3.42 25.06
C ASN A 161 -2.36 -3.14 24.62
N THR A 162 -2.55 -1.99 23.98
CA THR A 162 -3.88 -1.53 23.51
C THR A 162 -3.79 -1.02 22.07
N GLN A 163 -4.89 -1.07 21.37
CA GLN A 163 -5.06 -0.37 20.11
C GLN A 163 -5.15 1.13 20.34
N THR A 164 -4.69 1.91 19.35
CA THR A 164 -4.78 3.38 19.38
C THR A 164 -5.62 3.91 18.22
N SER A 165 -6.24 5.07 18.44
CA SER A 165 -6.89 5.86 17.40
C SER A 165 -5.91 6.78 16.67
N LEU A 166 -4.73 7.01 17.22
CA LEU A 166 -3.77 7.99 16.72
C LEU A 166 -3.47 7.82 15.24
N MET A 167 -3.60 8.90 14.50
CA MET A 167 -3.09 9.03 13.13
C MET A 167 -1.97 10.04 13.10
N GLU A 168 -0.88 9.70 12.44
CA GLU A 168 0.26 10.56 12.24
C GLU A 168 0.60 10.69 10.76
N PHE A 169 1.25 11.77 10.38
CA PHE A 169 1.75 11.96 9.02
C PHE A 169 3.23 12.25 8.98
N ILE A 170 3.84 11.87 7.87
CA ILE A 170 5.20 12.23 7.48
C ILE A 170 5.16 13.01 6.15
N THR A 171 6.14 13.89 5.96
CA THR A 171 6.41 14.49 4.65
C THR A 171 7.42 13.61 3.93
N ILE A 172 7.00 12.82 2.94
CA ILE A 172 7.83 11.76 2.34
C ILE A 172 9.16 12.27 1.77
N ALA A 173 9.19 13.49 1.24
CA ALA A 173 10.40 14.06 0.63
C ALA A 173 11.51 14.42 1.62
N THR A 174 11.18 14.65 2.89
CA THR A 174 12.12 15.09 3.92
C THR A 174 12.10 14.15 5.12
N THR A 175 13.26 13.67 5.55
CA THR A 175 13.40 12.86 6.76
C THR A 175 13.04 13.65 8.01
N GLY A 176 12.52 12.97 9.02
CA GLY A 176 12.12 13.54 10.30
C GLY A 176 10.97 12.74 10.92
N ASP A 177 10.66 13.05 12.16
CA ASP A 177 9.65 12.33 12.92
C ASP A 177 8.24 12.61 12.42
N ALA A 178 7.35 11.67 12.67
CA ALA A 178 5.94 11.81 12.34
C ALA A 178 5.27 12.90 13.19
N ASN A 179 4.28 13.56 12.61
CA ASN A 179 3.51 14.61 13.26
C ASN A 179 2.04 14.18 13.39
N ASP A 180 1.36 14.75 14.37
CA ASP A 180 -0.06 14.49 14.59
C ASP A 180 -0.89 14.86 13.35
N PHE A 181 -1.80 13.94 12.96
CA PHE A 181 -2.74 14.12 11.85
C PHE A 181 -4.19 14.23 12.33
N GLY A 182 -4.54 13.57 13.43
CA GLY A 182 -5.87 13.43 13.99
C GLY A 182 -6.12 12.01 14.48
N ASP A 183 -7.38 11.63 14.69
CA ASP A 183 -7.76 10.36 15.25
C ASP A 183 -8.73 9.54 14.38
N LEU A 184 -8.59 8.21 14.45
CA LEU A 184 -9.62 7.29 14.00
C LEU A 184 -10.85 7.41 14.93
N SER A 185 -12.04 7.25 14.38
CA SER A 185 -13.28 7.25 15.17
C SER A 185 -13.32 6.14 16.24
N VAL A 186 -12.56 5.07 16.02
CA VAL A 186 -12.40 3.94 16.94
C VAL A 186 -10.98 3.39 16.84
N PRO A 187 -10.30 3.12 17.98
CA PRO A 187 -8.99 2.46 17.97
C PRO A 187 -9.04 1.12 17.25
N LYS A 188 -8.07 0.84 16.36
CA LYS A 188 -7.97 -0.43 15.64
C LYS A 188 -6.57 -0.72 15.12
N GLU A 189 -6.31 -2.00 14.87
CA GLU A 189 -5.04 -2.51 14.33
C GLU A 189 -5.27 -3.51 13.19
N LEU A 190 -4.21 -3.87 12.45
CA LEU A 190 -4.22 -4.91 11.42
C LEU A 190 -5.31 -4.69 10.36
N ASN A 191 -5.47 -3.43 9.99
CA ASN A 191 -6.41 -2.90 9.04
C ASN A 191 -5.75 -2.61 7.69
N ALA A 192 -6.55 -2.59 6.63
CA ALA A 192 -6.10 -2.16 5.31
C ALA A 192 -5.98 -0.64 5.24
N GLY A 193 -4.93 -0.16 4.56
CA GLY A 193 -4.75 1.25 4.21
C GLY A 193 -4.46 1.41 2.73
N PHE A 194 -5.13 2.36 2.06
CA PHE A 194 -4.87 2.73 0.67
C PHE A 194 -5.43 4.13 0.37
N ALA A 195 -5.05 4.73 -0.75
CA ALA A 195 -5.44 6.10 -1.03
C ALA A 195 -5.64 6.41 -2.52
N SER A 196 -6.47 7.43 -2.77
CA SER A 196 -6.38 8.29 -3.97
C SER A 196 -5.47 9.49 -3.68
N PRO A 197 -5.17 10.37 -4.64
CA PRO A 197 -4.34 11.55 -4.38
C PRO A 197 -4.87 12.49 -3.29
N THR A 198 -6.17 12.43 -3.01
CA THR A 198 -6.84 13.35 -2.08
C THR A 198 -7.43 12.70 -0.85
N ARG A 199 -7.80 11.42 -0.93
CA ARG A 199 -8.54 10.71 0.12
C ARG A 199 -7.81 9.43 0.53
N GLY A 200 -7.52 9.30 1.82
CA GLY A 200 -7.02 8.06 2.42
C GLY A 200 -8.16 7.22 2.97
N ILE A 201 -8.06 5.91 2.86
CA ILE A 201 -9.06 4.92 3.32
C ILE A 201 -8.42 3.98 4.34
N ILE A 202 -9.17 3.67 5.38
CA ILE A 202 -8.81 2.70 6.41
C ILE A 202 -9.99 1.70 6.54
N ALA A 203 -9.75 0.41 6.31
CA ALA A 203 -10.81 -0.58 6.22
C ALA A 203 -10.58 -1.81 7.10
N GLY A 204 -11.62 -2.28 7.78
CA GLY A 204 -11.60 -3.45 8.65
C GLY A 204 -10.73 -3.28 9.89
N GLY A 205 -10.16 -4.40 10.36
CA GLY A 205 -9.24 -4.44 11.50
C GLY A 205 -9.85 -4.95 12.79
N GLY A 206 -9.00 -5.04 13.84
CA GLY A 206 -9.38 -5.46 15.19
C GLY A 206 -9.43 -4.28 16.15
N GLN A 207 -10.43 -4.29 17.05
CA GLN A 207 -10.61 -3.28 18.11
C GLN A 207 -10.13 -3.77 19.48
N SER A 208 -9.59 -4.95 19.57
CA SER A 208 -8.99 -5.51 20.76
C SER A 208 -8.01 -6.61 20.40
N SER A 209 -7.10 -6.95 21.29
CA SER A 209 -6.17 -8.07 21.16
C SER A 209 -6.84 -9.44 21.04
N THR A 210 -8.17 -9.50 21.18
CA THR A 210 -8.96 -10.71 20.99
C THR A 210 -9.67 -10.67 19.65
N ILE A 211 -9.64 -11.78 18.91
CA ILE A 211 -10.31 -11.96 17.61
C ILE A 211 -11.85 -11.83 17.67
N THR A 212 -12.41 -11.52 18.82
CA THR A 212 -13.86 -11.38 19.02
C THR A 212 -14.38 -9.98 18.76
N ASN A 213 -13.52 -8.98 18.64
CA ASN A 213 -13.91 -7.59 18.44
C ASN A 213 -13.35 -7.02 17.13
N LEU A 214 -13.77 -7.64 16.02
CA LEU A 214 -13.42 -7.21 14.67
C LEU A 214 -14.43 -6.21 14.13
N THR A 215 -14.03 -5.42 13.15
CA THR A 215 -14.91 -4.45 12.50
C THR A 215 -14.93 -4.62 10.99
N ALA A 216 -16.08 -4.33 10.38
CA ALA A 216 -16.21 -4.14 8.94
C ALA A 216 -16.10 -2.66 8.54
N ASP A 217 -15.97 -1.76 9.52
CA ASP A 217 -16.00 -0.32 9.32
C ASP A 217 -14.92 0.15 8.36
N ILE A 218 -15.32 0.98 7.38
CA ILE A 218 -14.44 1.70 6.48
C ILE A 218 -14.51 3.17 6.86
N GLN A 219 -13.35 3.78 7.08
CA GLN A 219 -13.21 5.20 7.39
C GLN A 219 -12.37 5.88 6.31
N PHE A 220 -12.50 7.20 6.21
CA PHE A 220 -11.68 8.00 5.31
C PHE A 220 -11.17 9.28 5.95
N VAL A 221 -10.12 9.80 5.38
CA VAL A 221 -9.53 11.10 5.71
C VAL A 221 -9.23 11.90 4.44
N THR A 222 -9.21 13.22 4.56
CA THR A 222 -8.71 14.11 3.50
C THR A 222 -7.21 14.34 3.71
N LEU A 223 -6.36 13.86 2.81
CA LEU A 223 -4.90 13.86 3.00
C LEU A 223 -4.29 15.26 3.14
N ALA A 224 -4.89 16.28 2.50
CA ALA A 224 -4.33 17.63 2.47
C ALA A 224 -4.53 18.41 3.78
N THR A 225 -5.65 18.20 4.47
CA THR A 225 -6.06 19.07 5.58
C THR A 225 -5.73 18.52 6.97
N GLY A 226 -5.55 17.20 7.12
CA GLY A 226 -5.52 16.59 8.45
C GLY A 226 -6.89 16.61 9.13
N GLY A 227 -6.97 15.99 10.30
CA GLY A 227 -8.16 15.89 11.11
C GLY A 227 -8.68 14.46 11.24
N ASP A 228 -9.71 14.30 12.04
CA ASP A 228 -10.26 12.99 12.40
C ASP A 228 -10.90 12.29 11.20
N SER A 229 -10.85 10.97 11.25
CA SER A 229 -11.47 10.14 10.23
C SER A 229 -12.99 10.21 10.28
N GLN A 230 -13.60 10.07 9.13
CA GLN A 230 -15.05 10.04 8.95
C GLN A 230 -15.49 8.66 8.46
N ARG A 231 -16.73 8.29 8.75
CA ARG A 231 -17.30 7.03 8.28
C ARG A 231 -17.44 7.07 6.75
N PHE A 232 -16.97 6.01 6.09
CA PHE A 232 -17.12 5.82 4.65
C PHE A 232 -18.22 4.79 4.31
N GLY A 233 -18.21 3.64 4.99
CA GLY A 233 -19.09 2.51 4.73
C GLY A 233 -18.64 1.29 5.49
N GLU A 234 -18.92 0.10 4.97
CA GLU A 234 -18.54 -1.18 5.57
C GLU A 234 -18.00 -2.17 4.51
N LEU A 235 -17.04 -3.00 4.90
CA LEU A 235 -16.67 -4.21 4.16
C LEU A 235 -17.88 -5.16 4.09
N ARG A 236 -17.88 -6.09 3.16
CA ARG A 236 -18.92 -7.11 3.04
C ARG A 236 -19.02 -7.97 4.31
N ARG A 237 -17.88 -8.16 5.00
CA ARG A 237 -17.79 -8.92 6.26
C ARG A 237 -16.72 -8.34 7.20
N LEU A 238 -16.82 -8.69 8.49
CA LEU A 238 -15.81 -8.38 9.49
C LEU A 238 -14.50 -9.10 9.16
N ARG A 239 -13.44 -8.38 8.89
CA ARG A 239 -12.11 -8.95 8.58
C ARG A 239 -10.98 -8.14 9.20
N PHE A 240 -9.91 -8.81 9.57
CA PHE A 240 -8.66 -8.21 10.03
C PHE A 240 -7.47 -8.94 9.39
N ARG A 241 -6.25 -8.43 9.55
CA ARG A 241 -5.03 -8.95 8.92
C ARG A 241 -5.19 -9.04 7.40
N LEU A 242 -5.75 -7.98 6.84
CA LEU A 242 -6.01 -7.83 5.42
C LEU A 242 -5.18 -6.68 4.88
N PRO A 243 -4.44 -6.85 3.79
CA PRO A 243 -3.79 -5.73 3.12
C PRO A 243 -4.75 -5.00 2.19
N GLY A 244 -4.37 -3.77 1.85
CA GLY A 244 -5.11 -2.97 0.89
C GLY A 244 -4.21 -2.35 -0.16
N ALA A 245 -4.76 -2.16 -1.36
CA ALA A 245 -4.10 -1.48 -2.45
C ALA A 245 -5.11 -0.73 -3.31
N SER A 246 -4.67 0.25 -4.07
CA SER A 246 -5.58 1.06 -4.89
C SER A 246 -4.94 1.62 -6.15
N ASN A 247 -5.79 1.91 -7.13
CA ASN A 247 -5.50 2.98 -8.09
C ASN A 247 -6.19 4.29 -7.63
N SER A 248 -6.13 5.34 -8.43
CA SER A 248 -6.69 6.65 -8.06
C SER A 248 -8.22 6.66 -7.86
N THR A 249 -8.94 5.62 -8.29
CA THR A 249 -10.41 5.56 -8.27
C THR A 249 -10.98 4.42 -7.45
N ARG A 250 -10.33 3.24 -7.46
CA ARG A 250 -10.77 2.03 -6.75
C ARG A 250 -9.78 1.59 -5.72
N GLY A 251 -10.27 1.29 -4.53
CA GLY A 251 -9.53 0.61 -3.48
C GLY A 251 -9.96 -0.84 -3.37
N LEU A 252 -8.99 -1.71 -3.13
CA LEU A 252 -9.14 -3.16 -2.95
C LEU A 252 -8.68 -3.57 -1.56
N THR A 253 -9.34 -4.56 -0.98
CA THR A 253 -8.85 -5.31 0.17
C THR A 253 -8.77 -6.78 -0.18
N PHE A 254 -7.70 -7.45 0.22
CA PHE A 254 -7.42 -8.83 -0.15
C PHE A 254 -7.45 -9.74 1.06
N GLY A 255 -8.06 -10.93 0.94
CA GLY A 255 -8.02 -11.97 1.95
C GLY A 255 -8.34 -11.51 3.36
N GLY A 256 -7.51 -11.88 4.32
CA GLY A 256 -7.69 -11.59 5.75
C GLY A 256 -8.37 -12.73 6.50
N ARG A 257 -8.77 -12.46 7.75
CA ARG A 257 -9.38 -13.47 8.64
C ARG A 257 -10.73 -13.05 9.14
N TYR A 258 -11.63 -14.04 9.28
CA TYR A 258 -12.91 -13.90 9.99
C TYR A 258 -12.78 -14.16 11.50
N PRO A 259 -13.83 -13.80 12.27
CA PRO A 259 -14.04 -14.36 13.59
C PRO A 259 -14.11 -15.89 13.49
N GLY A 260 -13.28 -16.60 14.27
CA GLY A 260 -13.17 -18.07 14.20
C GLY A 260 -11.95 -18.58 13.44
N GLN A 261 -11.12 -17.69 12.88
CA GLN A 261 -9.73 -17.94 12.48
C GLN A 261 -9.49 -18.64 11.14
N THR A 262 -10.40 -18.53 10.21
CA THR A 262 -10.10 -18.96 8.83
C THR A 262 -9.65 -17.78 7.98
N GLY A 263 -8.53 -17.94 7.27
CA GLY A 263 -8.16 -17.07 6.15
C GLY A 263 -9.17 -17.21 5.02
N VAL A 264 -9.32 -16.16 4.22
CA VAL A 264 -10.29 -16.13 3.13
C VAL A 264 -9.63 -15.71 1.82
N ASP A 265 -10.26 -16.03 0.72
CA ASP A 265 -9.87 -15.67 -0.63
C ASP A 265 -10.56 -14.42 -1.15
N GLU A 266 -11.54 -13.88 -0.43
CA GLU A 266 -12.35 -12.75 -0.87
C GLU A 266 -11.54 -11.49 -1.18
N ILE A 267 -11.84 -10.87 -2.31
CA ILE A 267 -11.40 -9.52 -2.65
C ILE A 267 -12.61 -8.60 -2.66
N ASP A 268 -12.58 -7.55 -1.86
CA ASP A 268 -13.61 -6.50 -1.89
C ASP A 268 -13.07 -5.24 -2.57
N PHE A 269 -13.96 -4.45 -3.16
CA PHE A 269 -13.60 -3.14 -3.70
C PHE A 269 -14.55 -2.02 -3.27
N ILE A 270 -14.02 -0.80 -3.27
CA ILE A 270 -14.79 0.43 -3.11
C ILE A 270 -14.42 1.43 -4.21
N THR A 271 -15.34 2.35 -4.51
CA THR A 271 -15.03 3.56 -5.29
C THR A 271 -14.62 4.66 -4.33
N ILE A 272 -13.33 5.05 -4.31
CA ILE A 272 -12.75 5.93 -3.27
C ILE A 272 -13.45 7.31 -3.20
N ALA A 273 -13.90 7.85 -4.32
CA ALA A 273 -14.54 9.15 -4.37
C ALA A 273 -15.96 9.20 -3.78
N THR A 274 -16.64 8.05 -3.69
CA THR A 274 -18.04 7.96 -3.30
C THR A 274 -18.19 7.05 -2.08
N GLU A 275 -18.72 7.59 -1.00
CA GLU A 275 -19.01 6.82 0.21
C GLU A 275 -20.02 5.71 -0.06
N GLY A 276 -19.84 4.58 0.62
CA GLY A 276 -20.69 3.41 0.48
C GLY A 276 -19.98 2.13 0.91
N ASN A 277 -20.74 1.05 0.94
CA ASN A 277 -20.22 -0.25 1.32
C ASN A 277 -19.38 -0.88 0.21
N ALA A 278 -18.43 -1.70 0.61
CA ALA A 278 -17.64 -2.50 -0.31
C ALA A 278 -18.51 -3.50 -1.09
N GLN A 279 -18.07 -3.79 -2.28
CA GLN A 279 -18.69 -4.73 -3.21
C GLN A 279 -17.74 -5.88 -3.51
N ASP A 280 -18.30 -6.98 -3.97
CA ASP A 280 -17.54 -8.11 -4.44
C ASP A 280 -16.70 -7.75 -5.67
N PHE A 281 -15.42 -8.12 -5.62
CA PHE A 281 -14.50 -7.92 -6.74
C PHE A 281 -14.18 -9.24 -7.44
N GLY A 282 -13.98 -10.31 -6.69
CA GLY A 282 -13.52 -11.65 -7.07
C GLY A 282 -12.76 -12.30 -5.95
N ASP A 283 -12.00 -13.34 -6.25
CA ASP A 283 -11.31 -14.15 -5.26
C ASP A 283 -9.80 -14.27 -5.56
N LEU A 284 -9.00 -14.47 -4.49
CA LEU A 284 -7.61 -14.86 -4.57
C LEU A 284 -7.49 -16.31 -5.06
N THR A 285 -6.34 -16.68 -5.59
CA THR A 285 -6.08 -18.09 -5.99
C THR A 285 -5.94 -19.01 -4.78
N VAL A 286 -5.51 -18.45 -3.63
CA VAL A 286 -5.33 -19.16 -2.36
C VAL A 286 -5.85 -18.31 -1.22
N ALA A 287 -6.77 -18.86 -0.41
CA ALA A 287 -7.24 -18.22 0.81
C ALA A 287 -6.06 -17.94 1.76
N ASN A 288 -5.87 -16.68 2.14
CA ASN A 288 -4.75 -16.26 2.95
C ASN A 288 -5.08 -15.10 3.90
N HIS A 289 -4.17 -14.85 4.82
CA HIS A 289 -4.15 -13.69 5.70
C HIS A 289 -2.71 -13.27 6.00
N GLU A 290 -2.53 -12.11 6.62
CA GLU A 290 -1.20 -11.60 6.95
C GLU A 290 -0.29 -11.51 5.72
N SER A 291 -0.89 -11.25 4.57
CA SER A 291 -0.23 -10.97 3.31
C SER A 291 0.10 -9.48 3.16
N GLY A 292 0.91 -9.15 2.18
CA GLY A 292 1.15 -7.77 1.76
C GLY A 292 0.42 -7.44 0.46
N ALA A 293 0.21 -6.14 0.21
CA ALA A 293 -0.32 -5.69 -1.06
C ALA A 293 0.35 -4.41 -1.55
N LEU A 294 0.33 -4.24 -2.86
CA LEU A 294 0.77 -3.03 -3.56
C LEU A 294 0.00 -2.88 -4.87
N ALA A 295 0.08 -1.74 -5.53
CA ALA A 295 -0.64 -1.54 -6.77
C ALA A 295 0.09 -0.63 -7.76
N SER A 296 -0.39 -0.69 -9.01
CA SER A 296 -0.21 0.35 -10.01
C SER A 296 -1.56 0.97 -10.37
N SER A 297 -1.59 1.87 -11.34
CA SER A 297 -2.85 2.40 -11.89
C SER A 297 -3.77 1.33 -12.49
N THR A 298 -3.23 0.15 -12.85
CA THR A 298 -3.97 -0.92 -13.53
C THR A 298 -4.06 -2.22 -12.75
N ARG A 299 -3.02 -2.58 -11.99
CA ARG A 299 -2.91 -3.88 -11.28
C ARG A 299 -2.88 -3.69 -9.77
N GLY A 300 -3.69 -4.47 -9.06
CA GLY A 300 -3.55 -4.75 -7.64
C GLY A 300 -2.78 -6.05 -7.46
N ILE A 301 -1.78 -6.07 -6.59
CA ILE A 301 -0.92 -7.21 -6.29
C ILE A 301 -1.15 -7.62 -4.85
N ASN A 302 -1.34 -8.91 -4.60
CA ASN A 302 -1.28 -9.54 -3.28
C ASN A 302 -0.05 -10.46 -3.25
N PHE A 303 0.65 -10.56 -2.13
CA PHE A 303 1.85 -11.39 -2.04
C PHE A 303 2.07 -11.94 -0.64
N GLY A 304 2.63 -13.15 -0.59
CA GLY A 304 2.99 -13.82 0.65
C GLY A 304 1.78 -14.14 1.54
N GLY A 305 1.96 -14.03 2.84
CA GLY A 305 0.94 -14.37 3.83
C GLY A 305 0.96 -15.81 4.27
N GLU A 306 -0.11 -16.23 4.93
CA GLU A 306 -0.26 -17.53 5.53
C GLU A 306 -1.56 -18.20 5.10
N THR A 307 -1.54 -19.52 4.90
CA THR A 307 -2.77 -20.32 4.77
C THR A 307 -3.43 -20.50 6.13
N ALA A 308 -4.75 -20.58 6.18
CA ALA A 308 -5.49 -20.84 7.44
C ALA A 308 -5.43 -22.31 7.86
N PRO A 309 -5.71 -22.63 9.15
CA PRO A 309 -5.83 -21.83 10.36
C PRO A 309 -4.55 -21.83 11.21
N ASN A 310 -4.31 -20.79 12.00
CA ASN A 310 -3.24 -20.64 13.00
C ASN A 310 -1.98 -21.49 12.80
N SER A 311 -0.83 -20.90 12.44
CA SER A 311 0.41 -21.58 12.06
C SER A 311 0.33 -22.34 10.73
N GLY A 312 -0.39 -21.78 9.76
CA GLY A 312 -0.41 -22.25 8.38
C GLY A 312 0.97 -22.19 7.72
N ALA A 313 1.07 -22.72 6.51
CA ALA A 313 2.28 -22.60 5.72
C ALA A 313 2.41 -21.13 5.22
N LEU A 314 3.62 -20.61 5.29
CA LEU A 314 3.97 -19.37 4.60
C LEU A 314 3.85 -19.54 3.08
N LEU A 315 3.34 -18.55 2.42
CA LEU A 315 3.16 -18.53 0.97
C LEU A 315 4.31 -17.76 0.29
N ASN A 316 4.75 -18.29 -0.86
CA ASN A 316 5.63 -17.57 -1.77
C ASN A 316 4.88 -16.96 -2.96
N VAL A 317 3.57 -17.12 -3.02
CA VAL A 317 2.73 -16.67 -4.13
C VAL A 317 2.73 -15.16 -4.25
N ILE A 318 2.86 -14.67 -5.49
CA ILE A 318 2.51 -13.32 -5.89
C ILE A 318 1.37 -13.46 -6.90
N GLU A 319 0.26 -12.80 -6.66
CA GLU A 319 -0.91 -12.83 -7.53
C GLU A 319 -1.42 -11.43 -7.81
N TYR A 320 -2.15 -11.26 -8.92
CA TYR A 320 -2.63 -9.95 -9.34
C TYR A 320 -4.05 -9.95 -9.86
N VAL A 321 -4.68 -8.80 -9.75
CA VAL A 321 -5.97 -8.49 -10.38
C VAL A 321 -5.86 -7.25 -11.26
N GLN A 322 -6.75 -7.15 -12.25
CA GLN A 322 -6.93 -5.92 -13.03
C GLN A 322 -7.96 -5.03 -12.31
N ILE A 323 -7.52 -3.93 -11.70
CA ILE A 323 -8.37 -3.09 -10.82
C ILE A 323 -9.63 -2.58 -11.53
N SER A 324 -9.56 -2.29 -12.82
CA SER A 324 -10.69 -1.68 -13.57
C SER A 324 -11.81 -2.64 -13.94
N THR A 325 -11.52 -3.92 -14.10
CA THR A 325 -12.48 -4.89 -14.68
C THR A 325 -13.21 -5.76 -13.67
N GLY A 326 -12.64 -5.97 -12.47
CA GLY A 326 -13.11 -6.98 -11.55
C GLY A 326 -12.79 -8.40 -12.02
N GLY A 327 -12.92 -9.37 -11.13
CA GLY A 327 -12.66 -10.80 -11.37
C GLY A 327 -11.55 -11.35 -10.49
N ASP A 328 -11.37 -12.66 -10.58
CA ASP A 328 -10.45 -13.40 -9.75
C ASP A 328 -8.98 -13.07 -10.04
N ALA A 329 -8.15 -13.29 -9.03
CA ALA A 329 -6.71 -13.10 -9.15
C ALA A 329 -6.10 -14.15 -10.08
N ALA A 330 -5.02 -13.74 -10.73
CA ALA A 330 -4.20 -14.62 -11.56
C ALA A 330 -2.78 -14.68 -11.01
N ASP A 331 -2.10 -15.78 -11.27
CA ASP A 331 -0.68 -15.95 -10.92
C ASP A 331 0.18 -14.86 -11.54
N PHE A 332 1.02 -14.23 -10.73
CA PHE A 332 2.01 -13.25 -11.16
C PHE A 332 3.41 -13.87 -11.18
N GLY A 333 3.73 -14.72 -10.22
CA GLY A 333 5.02 -15.35 -9.98
C GLY A 333 5.23 -15.64 -8.51
N ASP A 334 6.48 -15.87 -8.11
CA ASP A 334 6.85 -16.24 -6.75
C ASP A 334 7.76 -15.22 -6.08
N LEU A 335 7.67 -15.14 -4.77
CA LEU A 335 8.66 -14.50 -3.92
C LEU A 335 9.98 -15.28 -3.96
N ALA A 336 11.09 -14.60 -4.06
CA ALA A 336 12.41 -15.21 -3.96
C ALA A 336 12.67 -15.80 -2.55
N ALA A 337 12.04 -15.21 -1.53
CA ALA A 337 11.96 -15.77 -0.18
C ALA A 337 10.53 -15.64 0.32
N VAL A 338 10.00 -16.71 0.91
CA VAL A 338 8.66 -16.72 1.52
C VAL A 338 8.58 -15.66 2.62
N VAL A 339 7.40 -15.07 2.78
CA VAL A 339 7.18 -14.08 3.81
C VAL A 339 5.71 -14.03 4.24
N GLY A 340 5.47 -14.07 5.53
CA GLY A 340 4.17 -13.86 6.18
C GLY A 340 4.26 -12.85 7.31
N ASP A 341 3.29 -12.85 8.21
CA ASP A 341 3.20 -11.91 9.33
C ASP A 341 3.20 -10.44 8.86
N ASP A 342 2.29 -10.15 7.93
CA ASP A 342 2.00 -8.79 7.47
C ASP A 342 3.25 -8.03 6.96
N PRO A 343 3.91 -8.52 5.90
CA PRO A 343 4.97 -7.78 5.22
C PRO A 343 4.44 -6.48 4.61
N ALA A 344 5.29 -5.47 4.55
CA ALA A 344 4.96 -4.20 3.93
C ALA A 344 4.98 -4.29 2.40
N GLY A 345 4.05 -3.57 1.75
CA GLY A 345 4.06 -3.31 0.32
C GLY A 345 4.02 -1.82 0.01
N CYS A 346 4.77 -1.38 -1.00
CA CYS A 346 4.64 -0.04 -1.56
C CYS A 346 5.07 -0.03 -3.04
N SER A 347 4.71 1.00 -3.78
CA SER A 347 5.11 1.14 -5.18
C SER A 347 5.25 2.61 -5.60
N ASP A 348 6.05 2.87 -6.62
CA ASP A 348 6.24 4.18 -7.22
C ASP A 348 5.09 4.61 -8.16
N VAL A 349 4.01 3.82 -8.24
CA VAL A 349 2.87 4.02 -9.16
C VAL A 349 1.51 3.69 -8.54
N HIS A 350 1.38 3.71 -7.21
CA HIS A 350 0.12 3.40 -6.51
C HIS A 350 -0.94 4.50 -6.64
N GLY A 351 -2.17 4.21 -6.24
CA GLY A 351 -3.32 5.09 -6.42
C GLY A 351 -3.23 6.48 -5.79
N GLY A 352 -2.52 6.62 -4.68
CA GLY A 352 -2.28 7.91 -4.03
C GLY A 352 -1.42 8.86 -4.85
N LEU A 353 -0.69 8.34 -5.83
CA LEU A 353 0.15 9.14 -6.72
C LEU A 353 -0.66 9.70 -7.91
N GLY A 354 -1.88 9.24 -8.17
CA GLY A 354 -2.85 9.76 -9.14
C GLY A 354 -2.84 9.08 -10.48
#